data_3fdf9b17634bd4c92c530fb940b17482
#
_entry.id   3fdf9b17634bd4c92c530fb940b17482
#
_cell.length_a   1.000
_cell.length_b   1.000
_cell.length_c   1.000
_cell.angle_alpha   90.00
_cell.angle_beta   90.00
_cell.angle_gamma   90.00
#
_symmetry.space_group_name_H-M   'P 1'
#
loop_
_entity.id
_entity.type
_entity.pdbx_description
1 polymer ?
#
loop_
_entity_poly.entity_id
_entity_poly.type
_entity_poly.pdbx_seq_one_letter_code
_entity_poly.pdbx_strand_id
1 'polypeptide(L)'
;MQNNLYISLSIFFWSGLHSLFASIKSKSLCERYLGVKINDFFRIIYSFFSIISFLPILALMLILRDQRIYAIPNPWVILTFFIQIFASIVVVFSIKQTGVMDFIEWDSRDQKSCHSMNTLQTGGLYGIVRHPAYFAGLVILWCSPIMTVNYLVFCMCMTFYVLLGLISRNVS
;
A
#
# COMPACT_ATOMS: atom_id res chain seq x y z
N MET A 1 -9.98 -1.80 25.70
CA MET A 1 -11.00 -1.33 24.73
C MET A 1 -10.65 0.03 24.13
N GLN A 2 -10.22 1.02 24.92
CA GLN A 2 -9.89 2.37 24.39
C GLN A 2 -8.76 2.37 23.35
N ASN A 3 -7.71 1.57 23.54
CA ASN A 3 -6.59 1.51 22.61
C ASN A 3 -7.00 1.08 21.18
N ASN A 4 -7.87 0.08 21.11
CA ASN A 4 -8.36 -0.43 19.81
C ASN A 4 -9.18 0.63 19.07
N LEU A 5 -9.94 1.45 19.82
CA LEU A 5 -10.70 2.56 19.25
C LEU A 5 -9.78 3.62 18.67
N TYR A 6 -8.70 4.01 19.37
CA TYR A 6 -7.74 4.99 18.86
C TYR A 6 -7.05 4.50 17.58
N ILE A 7 -6.62 3.22 17.55
CA ILE A 7 -5.99 2.63 16.35
C ILE A 7 -6.98 2.62 15.19
N SER A 8 -8.21 2.13 15.40
CA SER A 8 -9.23 2.07 14.36
C SER A 8 -9.55 3.46 13.81
N LEU A 9 -9.80 4.44 14.68
CA LEU A 9 -10.09 5.82 14.26
C LEU A 9 -8.93 6.44 13.48
N SER A 10 -7.69 6.22 13.92
CA SER A 10 -6.50 6.73 13.23
C SER A 10 -6.36 6.13 11.83
N ILE A 11 -6.62 4.83 11.67
CA ILE A 11 -6.57 4.16 10.37
C ILE A 11 -7.72 4.65 9.48
N PHE A 12 -8.94 4.79 9.99
CA PHE A 12 -10.07 5.31 9.23
C PHE A 12 -9.81 6.75 8.75
N PHE A 13 -9.29 7.59 9.62
CA PHE A 13 -8.95 8.96 9.27
C PHE A 13 -7.85 9.00 8.20
N TRP A 14 -6.79 8.22 8.40
CA TRP A 14 -5.70 8.12 7.42
C TRP A 14 -6.18 7.56 6.08
N SER A 15 -6.98 6.50 6.08
CA SER A 15 -7.50 5.89 4.85
C SER A 15 -8.40 6.84 4.08
N GLY A 16 -9.21 7.65 4.79
CA GLY A 16 -10.02 8.71 4.20
C GLY A 16 -9.17 9.79 3.53
N LEU A 17 -8.18 10.32 4.24
CA LEU A 17 -7.23 11.30 3.69
C LEU A 17 -6.46 10.72 2.50
N HIS A 18 -5.91 9.51 2.64
CA HIS A 18 -5.18 8.83 1.59
C HIS A 18 -6.04 8.65 0.33
N SER A 19 -7.28 8.21 0.49
CA SER A 19 -8.23 8.04 -0.61
C SER A 19 -8.61 9.37 -1.27
N LEU A 20 -8.82 10.44 -0.49
CA LEU A 20 -9.09 11.77 -1.01
C LEU A 20 -7.94 12.30 -1.85
N PHE A 21 -6.71 12.20 -1.36
CA PHE A 21 -5.52 12.65 -2.10
C PHE A 21 -5.23 11.78 -3.33
N ALA A 22 -5.55 10.48 -3.30
CA ALA A 22 -5.43 9.59 -4.45
C ALA A 22 -6.47 9.85 -5.55
N SER A 23 -7.50 10.65 -5.27
CA SER A 23 -8.62 10.87 -6.18
C SER A 23 -8.20 11.71 -7.39
N ILE A 24 -8.81 11.41 -8.55
CA ILE A 24 -8.62 12.17 -9.81
C ILE A 24 -8.97 13.65 -9.62
N LYS A 25 -9.94 13.96 -8.75
CA LYS A 25 -10.35 15.34 -8.43
C LYS A 25 -9.22 16.12 -7.75
N SER A 26 -8.50 15.51 -6.83
CA SER A 26 -7.35 16.14 -6.16
C SER A 26 -6.23 16.44 -7.14
N LYS A 27 -5.98 15.54 -8.09
CA LYS A 27 -5.00 15.74 -9.16
C LYS A 27 -5.39 16.93 -10.06
N SER A 28 -6.62 16.95 -10.56
CA SER A 28 -7.10 18.04 -11.43
C SER A 28 -7.13 19.40 -10.71
N LEU A 29 -7.38 19.39 -9.40
CA LEU A 29 -7.35 20.59 -8.58
C LEU A 29 -5.90 21.13 -8.46
N CYS A 30 -4.93 20.26 -8.19
CA CYS A 30 -3.52 20.63 -8.16
C CYS A 30 -3.01 21.17 -9.51
N GLU A 31 -3.39 20.54 -10.62
CA GLU A 31 -3.05 21.00 -11.97
C GLU A 31 -3.59 22.41 -12.24
N ARG A 32 -4.81 22.68 -11.78
CA ARG A 32 -5.47 23.99 -11.96
C ARG A 32 -4.84 25.11 -11.14
N TYR A 33 -4.37 24.80 -9.92
CA TYR A 33 -3.79 25.83 -9.03
C TYR A 33 -2.30 26.06 -9.24
N LEU A 34 -1.55 25.04 -9.62
CA LEU A 34 -0.09 25.10 -9.73
C LEU A 34 0.42 25.25 -11.16
N GLY A 35 -0.46 25.14 -12.17
CA GLY A 35 -0.15 25.49 -13.57
C GLY A 35 0.93 24.64 -14.25
N VAL A 36 1.35 23.53 -13.65
CA VAL A 36 2.44 22.68 -14.12
C VAL A 36 1.87 21.33 -14.55
N LYS A 37 2.46 20.69 -15.57
CA LYS A 37 2.20 19.28 -15.89
C LYS A 37 2.74 18.40 -14.75
N ILE A 38 1.93 18.28 -13.67
CA ILE A 38 2.32 17.79 -12.35
C ILE A 38 2.24 16.25 -12.27
N ASN A 39 1.97 15.54 -13.38
CA ASN A 39 1.71 14.11 -13.33
C ASN A 39 2.74 13.33 -12.52
N ASP A 40 4.01 13.62 -12.71
CA ASP A 40 5.09 12.83 -12.13
C ASP A 40 5.48 13.34 -10.74
N PHE A 41 5.58 14.63 -10.58
CA PHE A 41 5.91 15.25 -9.31
C PHE A 41 4.81 15.06 -8.25
N PHE A 42 3.53 15.09 -8.65
CA PHE A 42 2.41 14.81 -7.77
C PHE A 42 2.44 13.38 -7.22
N ARG A 43 2.82 12.39 -8.03
CA ARG A 43 2.97 11.00 -7.59
C ARG A 43 4.03 10.85 -6.49
N ILE A 44 5.18 11.52 -6.66
CA ILE A 44 6.25 11.47 -5.66
C ILE A 44 5.77 12.13 -4.36
N ILE A 45 5.25 13.35 -4.43
CA ILE A 45 4.74 14.09 -3.26
C ILE A 45 3.66 13.26 -2.55
N TYR A 46 2.71 12.72 -3.30
CA TYR A 46 1.65 11.87 -2.76
C TYR A 46 2.21 10.63 -2.06
N SER A 47 3.20 9.95 -2.65
CA SER A 47 3.84 8.79 -2.05
C SER A 47 4.56 9.15 -0.75
N PHE A 48 5.33 10.24 -0.72
CA PHE A 48 5.98 10.73 0.49
C PHE A 48 4.97 11.14 1.56
N PHE A 49 3.95 11.89 1.18
CA PHE A 49 2.87 12.27 2.10
C PHE A 49 2.18 11.05 2.70
N SER A 50 1.90 10.04 1.89
CA SER A 50 1.28 8.78 2.31
C SER A 50 2.15 8.05 3.36
N ILE A 51 3.45 7.96 3.13
CA ILE A 51 4.40 7.33 4.07
C ILE A 51 4.48 8.14 5.36
N ILE A 52 4.70 9.45 5.27
CA ILE A 52 4.85 10.32 6.44
C ILE A 52 3.58 10.33 7.28
N SER A 53 2.41 10.43 6.65
CA SER A 53 1.12 10.42 7.36
C SER A 53 0.78 9.07 7.99
N PHE A 54 1.42 7.98 7.59
CA PHE A 54 1.26 6.66 8.19
C PHE A 54 2.12 6.46 9.44
N LEU A 55 3.25 7.18 9.57
CA LEU A 55 4.17 7.06 10.72
C LEU A 55 3.49 7.27 12.09
N PRO A 56 2.58 8.25 12.28
CA PRO A 56 1.86 8.41 13.54
C PRO A 56 1.07 7.17 13.96
N ILE A 57 0.50 6.41 13.01
CA ILE A 57 -0.23 5.18 13.31
C ILE A 57 0.72 4.12 13.85
N LEU A 58 1.89 3.96 13.22
CA LEU A 58 2.91 3.04 13.71
C LEU A 58 3.43 3.44 15.08
N ALA A 59 3.68 4.74 15.30
CA ALA A 59 4.08 5.25 16.60
C ALA A 59 3.01 5.00 17.67
N LEU A 60 1.73 5.19 17.33
CA LEU A 60 0.62 4.90 18.24
C LEU A 60 0.58 3.43 18.63
N MET A 61 0.81 2.51 17.70
CA MET A 61 0.88 1.08 17.98
C MET A 61 2.03 0.70 18.92
N LEU A 62 3.17 1.44 18.86
CA LEU A 62 4.31 1.20 19.75
C LEU A 62 4.09 1.78 21.16
N ILE A 63 3.38 2.89 21.28
CA ILE A 63 3.15 3.60 22.56
C ILE A 63 2.01 2.97 23.36
N LEU A 64 0.96 2.51 22.70
CA LEU A 64 -0.21 1.95 23.37
C LEU A 64 0.14 0.59 23.99
N ARG A 65 -0.33 0.39 25.22
CA ARG A 65 -0.23 -0.93 25.88
C ARG A 65 -0.90 -1.99 25.05
N ASP A 66 -0.19 -3.11 24.84
CA ASP A 66 -0.64 -4.19 23.99
C ASP A 66 -0.60 -5.53 24.72
N GLN A 67 -1.46 -6.46 24.33
CA GLN A 67 -1.52 -7.81 24.85
C GLN A 67 -1.18 -8.80 23.73
N ARG A 68 -0.24 -9.69 24.02
CA ARG A 68 0.14 -10.75 23.06
C ARG A 68 -0.97 -11.80 23.02
N ILE A 69 -1.46 -12.08 21.80
CA ILE A 69 -2.43 -13.16 21.53
C ILE A 69 -1.70 -14.47 21.34
N TYR A 70 -0.70 -14.47 20.43
CA TYR A 70 0.16 -15.63 20.22
C TYR A 70 1.57 -15.20 19.78
N ALA A 71 2.51 -16.12 19.96
CA ALA A 71 3.83 -16.06 19.31
C ALA A 71 4.13 -17.45 18.75
N ILE A 72 4.55 -17.51 17.51
CA ILE A 72 4.90 -18.75 16.82
C ILE A 72 6.25 -19.24 17.38
N PRO A 73 6.36 -20.48 17.87
CA PRO A 73 7.61 -21.02 18.41
C PRO A 73 8.60 -21.38 17.28
N ASN A 74 9.89 -21.45 17.65
CA ASN A 74 10.90 -22.05 16.78
C ASN A 74 10.59 -23.54 16.57
N PRO A 75 10.81 -24.14 15.36
CA PRO A 75 11.41 -23.52 14.15
C PRO A 75 10.41 -22.80 13.22
N TRP A 76 9.10 -22.81 13.51
CA TRP A 76 8.05 -22.29 12.63
C TRP A 76 8.16 -20.78 12.34
N VAL A 77 8.80 -20.03 13.24
CA VAL A 77 9.11 -18.59 13.00
C VAL A 77 9.91 -18.41 11.72
N ILE A 78 10.85 -19.32 11.43
CA ILE A 78 11.68 -19.24 10.23
C ILE A 78 10.81 -19.34 8.96
N LEU A 79 9.81 -20.22 8.98
CA LEU A 79 8.88 -20.37 7.86
C LEU A 79 8.09 -19.08 7.61
N THR A 80 7.60 -18.42 8.67
CA THR A 80 6.87 -17.15 8.50
C THR A 80 7.75 -16.06 7.89
N PHE A 81 9.03 -15.97 8.27
CA PHE A 81 9.97 -15.04 7.66
C PHE A 81 10.20 -15.34 6.17
N PHE A 82 10.36 -16.61 5.79
CA PHE A 82 10.48 -16.97 4.37
C PHE A 82 9.25 -16.56 3.56
N ILE A 83 8.05 -16.79 4.10
CA ILE A 83 6.79 -16.37 3.46
C ILE A 83 6.76 -14.85 3.29
N GLN A 84 7.14 -14.08 4.32
CA GLN A 84 7.15 -12.62 4.27
C GLN A 84 8.19 -12.08 3.27
N ILE A 85 9.39 -12.69 3.22
CA ILE A 85 10.42 -12.34 2.23
C ILE A 85 9.92 -12.61 0.82
N PHE A 86 9.34 -13.79 0.57
CA PHE A 86 8.78 -14.12 -0.73
C PHE A 86 7.65 -13.16 -1.13
N ALA A 87 6.73 -12.86 -0.22
CA ALA A 87 5.66 -11.91 -0.46
C ALA A 87 6.21 -10.49 -0.73
N SER A 88 7.27 -10.07 -0.05
CA SER A 88 7.94 -8.79 -0.29
C SER A 88 8.57 -8.72 -1.70
N ILE A 89 9.17 -9.82 -2.15
CA ILE A 89 9.68 -9.92 -3.52
C ILE A 89 8.53 -9.77 -4.54
N VAL A 90 7.39 -10.42 -4.31
CA VAL A 90 6.20 -10.28 -5.16
C VAL A 90 5.71 -8.84 -5.21
N VAL A 91 5.69 -8.11 -4.08
CA VAL A 91 5.34 -6.68 -4.05
C VAL A 91 6.29 -5.86 -4.91
N VAL A 92 7.61 -6.04 -4.74
CA VAL A 92 8.63 -5.32 -5.52
C VAL A 92 8.49 -5.61 -7.03
N PHE A 93 8.28 -6.87 -7.41
CA PHE A 93 8.04 -7.24 -8.80
C PHE A 93 6.77 -6.61 -9.36
N SER A 94 5.69 -6.60 -8.59
CA SER A 94 4.42 -5.97 -8.99
C SER A 94 4.58 -4.48 -9.22
N ILE A 95 5.33 -3.79 -8.35
CA ILE A 95 5.64 -2.36 -8.49
C ILE A 95 6.46 -2.10 -9.76
N LYS A 96 7.45 -2.94 -10.04
CA LYS A 96 8.26 -2.83 -11.28
C LYS A 96 7.40 -3.01 -12.53
N GLN A 97 6.52 -4.00 -12.55
CA GLN A 97 5.64 -4.27 -13.70
C GLN A 97 4.61 -3.17 -13.95
N THR A 98 4.23 -2.38 -12.95
CA THR A 98 3.27 -1.26 -13.11
C THR A 98 3.89 0.02 -13.68
N GLY A 99 5.12 -0.02 -14.16
CA GLY A 99 5.81 1.13 -14.75
C GLY A 99 6.22 2.22 -13.75
N VAL A 100 6.19 1.92 -12.46
CA VAL A 100 6.70 2.85 -11.44
C VAL A 100 8.21 3.00 -11.53
N MET A 101 8.92 2.03 -12.12
CA MET A 101 10.36 2.10 -12.32
C MET A 101 10.75 2.94 -13.55
N ASP A 102 9.91 3.04 -14.58
CA ASP A 102 10.11 3.99 -15.69
C ASP A 102 10.11 5.44 -15.21
N PHE A 103 9.62 5.64 -13.99
CA PHE A 103 9.54 6.91 -13.31
C PHE A 103 10.83 7.27 -12.53
N ILE A 104 11.63 6.27 -12.10
CA ILE A 104 12.92 6.50 -11.41
C ILE A 104 14.04 6.64 -12.45
N GLU A 105 13.89 6.09 -13.63
CA GLU A 105 14.76 6.34 -14.80
C GLU A 105 14.38 7.66 -15.50
N TRP A 106 14.16 8.71 -14.74
CA TRP A 106 14.23 10.06 -15.24
C TRP A 106 15.68 10.35 -15.58
N ASP A 107 16.05 10.19 -16.68
CA ASP A 107 16.96 10.98 -17.49
C ASP A 107 17.32 10.15 -18.73
N SER A 108 17.23 10.79 -19.84
CA SER A 108 17.93 10.43 -21.09
C SER A 108 17.21 9.68 -22.20
N ARG A 109 15.89 9.60 -22.31
CA ARG A 109 15.34 9.29 -23.65
C ARG A 109 14.10 10.11 -24.02
N ASP A 110 14.36 11.11 -24.88
CA ASP A 110 13.43 11.76 -25.81
C ASP A 110 12.10 11.05 -26.11
N GLN A 111 11.03 11.81 -25.86
CA GLN A 111 9.81 12.02 -26.69
C GLN A 111 9.27 10.94 -27.66
N LYS A 112 9.62 9.68 -27.61
CA LYS A 112 9.10 8.70 -28.57
C LYS A 112 8.23 7.57 -28.01
N SER A 113 7.80 7.59 -26.77
CA SER A 113 6.99 6.50 -26.18
C SER A 113 5.65 6.92 -25.61
N CYS A 114 5.01 7.94 -26.18
CA CYS A 114 3.68 8.39 -25.72
C CYS A 114 2.53 7.45 -26.15
N HIS A 115 2.82 6.26 -26.71
CA HIS A 115 1.80 5.39 -27.33
C HIS A 115 1.64 4.01 -26.67
N SER A 116 2.26 3.77 -25.50
CA SER A 116 2.20 2.44 -24.85
C SER A 116 1.37 2.39 -23.56
N MET A 117 0.55 3.40 -23.26
CA MET A 117 -0.19 3.46 -21.99
C MET A 117 -1.51 2.67 -21.91
N ASN A 118 -1.90 1.93 -22.92
CA ASN A 118 -3.19 1.21 -22.94
C ASN A 118 -3.10 -0.31 -23.18
N THR A 119 -1.96 -0.92 -23.03
CA THR A 119 -1.90 -2.39 -23.03
C THR A 119 -2.14 -2.88 -21.61
N LEU A 120 -3.32 -3.46 -21.38
CA LEU A 120 -3.58 -4.30 -20.21
C LEU A 120 -2.41 -5.27 -20.06
N GLN A 121 -1.64 -5.12 -18.99
CA GLN A 121 -0.54 -6.03 -18.68
C GLN A 121 -1.13 -7.38 -18.28
N THR A 122 -1.28 -8.28 -19.24
CA THR A 122 -1.80 -9.65 -19.05
C THR A 122 -0.68 -10.68 -18.85
N GLY A 123 0.60 -10.24 -18.85
CA GLY A 123 1.77 -11.09 -18.70
C GLY A 123 2.28 -11.23 -17.26
N GLY A 124 2.98 -12.31 -16.98
CA GLY A 124 3.64 -12.56 -15.70
C GLY A 124 2.68 -12.78 -14.53
N LEU A 125 2.91 -12.11 -13.38
CA LEU A 125 2.11 -12.24 -12.16
C LEU A 125 0.64 -11.80 -12.35
N TYR A 126 0.37 -10.84 -13.24
CA TYR A 126 -0.96 -10.35 -13.55
C TYR A 126 -1.82 -11.34 -14.36
N GLY A 127 -1.21 -12.34 -14.99
CA GLY A 127 -1.93 -13.45 -15.62
C GLY A 127 -2.50 -14.45 -14.60
N ILE A 128 -1.96 -14.50 -13.37
CA ILE A 128 -2.37 -15.44 -12.32
C ILE A 128 -3.30 -14.73 -11.32
N VAL A 129 -2.96 -13.51 -10.91
CA VAL A 129 -3.71 -12.72 -9.92
C VAL A 129 -3.89 -11.30 -10.43
N ARG A 130 -5.13 -10.80 -10.46
CA ARG A 130 -5.43 -9.44 -10.94
C ARG A 130 -4.72 -8.32 -10.14
N HIS A 131 -4.45 -8.55 -8.86
CA HIS A 131 -3.85 -7.57 -7.96
C HIS A 131 -2.78 -8.21 -7.06
N PRO A 132 -1.63 -8.65 -7.63
CA PRO A 132 -0.62 -9.41 -6.89
C PRO A 132 0.01 -8.62 -5.74
N ALA A 133 0.19 -7.31 -5.88
CA ALA A 133 0.73 -6.44 -4.83
C ALA A 133 -0.17 -6.38 -3.59
N TYR A 134 -1.50 -6.27 -3.77
CA TYR A 134 -2.44 -6.25 -2.65
C TYR A 134 -2.50 -7.59 -1.93
N PHE A 135 -2.54 -8.70 -2.69
CA PHE A 135 -2.52 -10.03 -2.12
C PHE A 135 -1.24 -10.28 -1.31
N ALA A 136 -0.07 -9.97 -1.87
CA ALA A 136 1.20 -10.13 -1.18
C ALA A 136 1.31 -9.22 0.05
N GLY A 137 0.79 -7.99 0.00
CA GLY A 137 0.70 -7.10 1.16
C GLY A 137 -0.13 -7.69 2.30
N LEU A 138 -1.28 -8.31 2.00
CA LEU A 138 -2.08 -9.00 3.01
C LEU A 138 -1.34 -10.22 3.58
N VAL A 139 -0.62 -10.99 2.77
CA VAL A 139 0.21 -12.10 3.26
C VAL A 139 1.26 -11.60 4.24
N ILE A 140 1.95 -10.50 3.95
CA ILE A 140 2.94 -9.90 4.86
C ILE A 140 2.31 -9.53 6.20
N LEU A 141 1.12 -8.93 6.19
CA LEU A 141 0.41 -8.51 7.40
C LEU A 141 -0.02 -9.71 8.25
N TRP A 142 -0.64 -10.71 7.64
CA TRP A 142 -1.23 -11.85 8.37
C TRP A 142 -0.24 -12.93 8.75
N CYS A 143 0.89 -13.05 8.05
CA CYS A 143 1.95 -14.01 8.38
C CYS A 143 2.94 -13.46 9.44
N SER A 144 2.50 -12.57 10.32
CA SER A 144 3.35 -12.08 11.42
C SER A 144 3.62 -13.19 12.44
N PRO A 145 4.89 -13.38 12.85
CA PRO A 145 5.25 -14.39 13.86
C PRO A 145 4.73 -14.07 15.26
N ILE A 146 4.42 -12.81 15.53
CA ILE A 146 3.86 -12.34 16.79
C ILE A 146 2.57 -11.59 16.47
N MET A 147 1.48 -12.02 17.07
CA MET A 147 0.18 -11.35 16.97
C MET A 147 -0.18 -10.75 18.33
N THR A 148 -0.50 -9.48 18.31
CA THR A 148 -0.99 -8.74 19.47
C THR A 148 -2.39 -8.20 19.18
N VAL A 149 -3.10 -7.76 20.21
CA VAL A 149 -4.47 -7.23 20.04
C VAL A 149 -4.47 -5.97 19.17
N ASN A 150 -3.54 -5.04 19.41
CA ASN A 150 -3.41 -3.82 18.61
C ASN A 150 -3.06 -4.14 17.15
N TYR A 151 -2.14 -5.11 16.94
CA TYR A 151 -1.74 -5.54 15.61
C TYR A 151 -2.87 -6.27 14.86
N LEU A 152 -3.67 -7.07 15.56
CA LEU A 152 -4.84 -7.71 14.97
C LEU A 152 -5.86 -6.68 14.48
N VAL A 153 -6.17 -5.67 15.30
CA VAL A 153 -7.06 -4.57 14.89
C VAL A 153 -6.52 -3.84 13.67
N PHE A 154 -5.21 -3.59 13.66
CA PHE A 154 -4.53 -2.99 12.49
C PHE A 154 -4.69 -3.85 11.24
N CYS A 155 -4.43 -5.16 11.31
CA CYS A 155 -4.58 -6.10 10.18
C CYS A 155 -6.02 -6.12 9.66
N MET A 156 -7.02 -6.13 10.55
CA MET A 156 -8.44 -6.11 10.18
C MET A 156 -8.81 -4.82 9.44
N CYS A 157 -8.43 -3.66 9.98
CA CYS A 157 -8.70 -2.36 9.36
C CYS A 157 -8.01 -2.22 8.00
N MET A 158 -6.74 -2.64 7.89
CA MET A 158 -6.00 -2.59 6.63
C MET A 158 -6.57 -3.55 5.59
N THR A 159 -6.99 -4.75 5.99
CA THR A 159 -7.66 -5.71 5.11
C THR A 159 -8.96 -5.11 4.56
N PHE A 160 -9.77 -4.52 5.44
CA PHE A 160 -11.02 -3.86 5.04
C PHE A 160 -10.76 -2.71 4.06
N TYR A 161 -9.77 -1.88 4.31
CA TYR A 161 -9.36 -0.80 3.42
C TYR A 161 -8.93 -1.30 2.03
N VAL A 162 -8.11 -2.35 1.98
CA VAL A 162 -7.67 -2.98 0.71
C VAL A 162 -8.86 -3.55 -0.06
N LEU A 163 -9.79 -4.24 0.61
CA LEU A 163 -10.98 -4.81 -0.02
C LEU A 163 -11.89 -3.70 -0.59
N LEU A 164 -12.10 -2.61 0.13
CA LEU A 164 -12.86 -1.46 -0.38
C LEU A 164 -12.19 -0.86 -1.62
N GLY A 165 -10.86 -0.73 -1.62
CA GLY A 165 -10.10 -0.25 -2.77
C GLY A 165 -10.22 -1.15 -4.00
N LEU A 166 -10.25 -2.48 -3.79
CA LEU A 166 -10.47 -3.46 -4.87
C LEU A 166 -11.88 -3.38 -5.46
N ILE A 167 -12.90 -3.27 -4.60
CA ILE A 167 -14.30 -3.15 -5.04
C ILE A 167 -14.49 -1.86 -5.84
N SER A 168 -13.98 -0.75 -5.36
CA SER A 168 -14.09 0.55 -6.03
C SER A 168 -13.48 0.54 -7.44
N ARG A 169 -12.39 -0.20 -7.65
CA ARG A 169 -11.73 -0.32 -8.96
C ARG A 169 -12.46 -1.27 -9.93
N ASN A 170 -13.25 -2.20 -9.41
CA ASN A 170 -14.02 -3.13 -10.26
C ASN A 170 -15.36 -2.53 -10.74
N VAL A 171 -15.80 -1.43 -10.14
CA VAL A 171 -17.09 -0.76 -10.45
C VAL A 171 -16.90 0.45 -11.39
N SER A 172 -15.68 0.97 -11.53
CA SER A 172 -15.32 2.06 -12.44
C SER A 172 -14.79 1.55 -13.77
#